data_329d1cb347333ded29d74e4154644b0c
#
_entry.id   329d1cb347333ded29d74e4154644b0c
#
_cell.length_a   1.000
_cell.length_b   1.000
_cell.length_c   1.000
_cell.angle_alpha   90.00
_cell.angle_beta   90.00
_cell.angle_gamma   90.00
#
_symmetry.space_group_name_H-M   'P 1'
#
loop_
_entity.id
_entity.type
_entity.pdbx_description
1 polymer ?
#
loop_
_entity_poly.entity_id
_entity_poly.type
_entity_poly.pdbx_seq_one_letter_code
_entity_poly.pdbx_strand_id
1 'polypeptide(L)'
;MKQRIGILHPGEMGISIAASAQNSGCEVYWASEGRRQQTRERAAQFGLRDSRTLASLCAECPIVISVCPPHAAESLANDVLAAGFTGVYVDANAIAPQRTIKIGQTMSAAGVSFVDGGIIGFPAWKPGTTCLYLSGERAATVAPCFSAGPLDAKIMGTAIGKASALKMCYAANTKGTVALLAAILATAETLGVREELFAQWKHDDPALPEQVQKRIQSNTSKAWRFVGEMEEISRTFSEAGSPGEFHAAAANIYKRLAQFKDSRTPPTLDEILAALTQGAVAR
;
A
#
# COMPACT_ATOMS: atom_id res chain seq x y z
N MET A 1 11.87 17.01 24.86
CA MET A 1 12.54 16.85 23.54
C MET A 1 11.48 16.45 22.52
N LYS A 2 11.58 16.92 21.28
CA LYS A 2 10.69 16.50 20.20
C LYS A 2 10.91 15.02 19.86
N GLN A 3 9.82 14.29 19.58
CA GLN A 3 9.90 12.89 19.13
C GLN A 3 10.59 12.82 17.78
N ARG A 4 11.61 11.95 17.63
CA ARG A 4 12.30 11.70 16.35
C ARG A 4 11.75 10.44 15.69
N ILE A 5 11.49 10.52 14.38
CA ILE A 5 10.94 9.44 13.59
C ILE A 5 11.76 9.27 12.31
N GLY A 6 12.16 8.05 12.00
CA GLY A 6 12.78 7.68 10.74
C GLY A 6 11.74 7.16 9.74
N ILE A 7 11.69 7.73 8.52
CA ILE A 7 10.91 7.20 7.39
C ILE A 7 11.86 6.55 6.41
N LEU A 8 11.77 5.23 6.25
CA LEU A 8 12.71 4.48 5.41
C LEU A 8 12.57 4.79 3.91
N HIS A 9 11.35 5.07 3.43
CA HIS A 9 11.08 5.38 2.02
C HIS A 9 10.11 6.56 1.90
N PRO A 10 10.58 7.81 1.71
CA PRO A 10 9.73 8.96 1.46
C PRO A 10 9.23 8.98 0.00
N GLY A 11 8.53 7.89 -0.41
CA GLY A 11 7.72 7.83 -1.63
C GLY A 11 6.46 8.67 -1.49
N GLU A 12 5.47 8.53 -2.39
CA GLU A 12 4.21 9.28 -2.32
C GLU A 12 3.45 9.09 -1.00
N MET A 13 3.37 7.84 -0.52
CA MET A 13 2.71 7.55 0.75
C MET A 13 3.62 7.93 1.92
N GLY A 14 4.88 7.52 1.91
CA GLY A 14 5.82 7.77 3.00
C GLY A 14 6.03 9.25 3.28
N ILE A 15 6.05 10.12 2.26
CA ILE A 15 6.18 11.57 2.45
C ILE A 15 4.94 12.19 3.10
N SER A 16 3.74 11.70 2.81
CA SER A 16 2.52 12.19 3.43
C SER A 16 2.41 11.78 4.91
N ILE A 17 2.93 10.60 5.24
CA ILE A 17 3.08 10.15 6.64
C ILE A 17 4.11 11.03 7.37
N ALA A 18 5.24 11.30 6.74
CA ALA A 18 6.27 12.21 7.27
C ALA A 18 5.69 13.59 7.58
N ALA A 19 4.96 14.19 6.64
CA ALA A 19 4.31 15.49 6.82
C ALA A 19 3.28 15.47 7.97
N SER A 20 2.49 14.39 8.10
CA SER A 20 1.55 14.24 9.21
C SER A 20 2.26 14.15 10.56
N ALA A 21 3.40 13.47 10.63
CA ALA A 21 4.21 13.40 11.83
C ALA A 21 4.84 14.77 12.17
N GLN A 22 5.30 15.53 11.19
CA GLN A 22 5.81 16.90 11.39
C GLN A 22 4.71 17.83 11.92
N ASN A 23 3.49 17.75 11.40
CA ASN A 23 2.34 18.52 11.91
C ASN A 23 2.03 18.21 13.38
N SER A 24 2.36 16.99 13.84
CA SER A 24 2.24 16.56 15.22
C SER A 24 3.48 16.92 16.08
N GLY A 25 4.39 17.73 15.54
CA GLY A 25 5.58 18.23 16.24
C GLY A 25 6.78 17.29 16.24
N CYS A 26 6.74 16.17 15.50
CA CYS A 26 7.87 15.27 15.36
C CYS A 26 8.98 15.86 14.46
N GLU A 27 10.24 15.51 14.75
CA GLU A 27 11.34 15.67 13.82
C GLU A 27 11.46 14.42 12.96
N VAL A 28 11.37 14.59 11.64
CA VAL A 28 11.35 13.45 10.72
C VAL A 28 12.65 13.35 9.95
N TYR A 29 13.25 12.17 10.03
CA TYR A 29 14.52 11.79 9.43
C TYR A 29 14.31 10.76 8.31
N TRP A 30 15.28 10.69 7.40
CA TRP A 30 15.34 9.69 6.34
C TRP A 30 16.79 9.39 5.95
N ALA A 31 17.04 8.33 5.20
CA ALA A 31 18.37 7.99 4.70
C ALA A 31 18.44 8.17 3.18
N SER A 32 19.35 9.01 2.71
CA SER A 32 19.47 9.36 1.29
C SER A 32 20.35 8.41 0.48
N GLU A 33 21.16 7.57 1.13
CA GLU A 33 22.04 6.62 0.47
C GLU A 33 21.26 5.69 -0.47
N GLY A 34 21.75 5.51 -1.71
CA GLY A 34 21.10 4.67 -2.73
C GLY A 34 19.75 5.16 -3.27
N ARG A 35 19.27 6.35 -2.88
CA ARG A 35 17.97 6.88 -3.30
C ARG A 35 18.07 7.68 -4.60
N ARG A 36 17.01 7.53 -5.42
CA ARG A 36 16.87 8.28 -6.68
C ARG A 36 16.73 9.77 -6.42
N GLN A 37 17.14 10.59 -7.40
CA GLN A 37 17.06 12.04 -7.34
C GLN A 37 15.65 12.55 -6.98
N GLN A 38 14.62 12.02 -7.61
CA GLN A 38 13.23 12.38 -7.31
C GLN A 38 12.83 12.18 -5.83
N THR A 39 13.36 11.13 -5.18
CA THR A 39 13.11 10.89 -3.75
C THR A 39 13.84 11.90 -2.88
N ARG A 40 15.08 12.27 -3.25
CA ARG A 40 15.87 13.30 -2.55
C ARG A 40 15.20 14.67 -2.63
N GLU A 41 14.74 15.06 -3.81
CA GLU A 41 14.01 16.31 -4.05
C GLU A 41 12.73 16.38 -3.22
N ARG A 42 11.95 15.29 -3.20
CA ARG A 42 10.74 15.19 -2.40
C ARG A 42 11.03 15.33 -0.90
N ALA A 43 12.03 14.63 -0.38
CA ALA A 43 12.42 14.72 1.01
C ALA A 43 12.89 16.14 1.38
N ALA A 44 13.67 16.79 0.52
CA ALA A 44 14.12 18.17 0.70
C ALA A 44 12.95 19.17 0.68
N GLN A 45 11.99 19.01 -0.25
CA GLN A 45 10.81 19.87 -0.34
C GLN A 45 9.98 19.86 0.96
N PHE A 46 9.93 18.73 1.66
CA PHE A 46 9.23 18.58 2.94
C PHE A 46 10.14 18.79 4.16
N GLY A 47 11.37 19.21 3.97
CA GLY A 47 12.29 19.52 5.06
C GLY A 47 12.65 18.33 5.95
N LEU A 48 12.69 17.10 5.39
CA LEU A 48 13.13 15.92 6.12
C LEU A 48 14.63 16.02 6.41
N ARG A 49 15.03 15.66 7.62
CA ARG A 49 16.47 15.63 8.01
C ARG A 49 17.14 14.40 7.41
N ASP A 50 18.22 14.62 6.68
CA ASP A 50 18.97 13.55 6.04
C ASP A 50 20.02 12.96 6.98
N SER A 51 19.80 11.75 7.45
CA SER A 51 20.76 10.93 8.20
C SER A 51 21.83 10.27 7.31
N ARG A 52 21.76 10.45 6.00
CA ARG A 52 22.62 9.85 4.97
C ARG A 52 22.49 8.34 4.87
N THR A 53 22.87 7.57 5.91
CA THR A 53 22.87 6.11 5.91
C THR A 53 21.72 5.52 6.75
N LEU A 54 21.37 4.25 6.50
CA LEU A 54 20.41 3.52 7.31
C LEU A 54 20.90 3.37 8.76
N ALA A 55 22.20 3.11 8.96
CA ALA A 55 22.77 2.97 10.30
C ALA A 55 22.66 4.27 11.11
N SER A 56 22.95 5.43 10.52
CA SER A 56 22.77 6.72 11.17
C SER A 56 21.31 7.00 11.50
N LEU A 57 20.38 6.67 10.59
CA LEU A 57 18.93 6.80 10.81
C LEU A 57 18.48 5.97 12.01
N CYS A 58 18.92 4.72 12.09
CA CYS A 58 18.60 3.80 13.18
C CYS A 58 19.19 4.27 14.52
N ALA A 59 20.36 4.89 14.54
CA ALA A 59 20.97 5.45 15.74
C ALA A 59 20.27 6.73 16.21
N GLU A 60 19.74 7.55 15.29
CA GLU A 60 19.14 8.86 15.59
C GLU A 60 17.67 8.76 16.00
N CYS A 61 16.93 7.76 15.50
CA CYS A 61 15.49 7.68 15.60
C CYS A 61 15.02 6.51 16.48
N PRO A 62 14.31 6.76 17.59
CA PRO A 62 13.74 5.70 18.43
C PRO A 62 12.53 4.99 17.79
N ILE A 63 11.93 5.58 16.75
CA ILE A 63 10.84 4.99 15.96
C ILE A 63 11.26 5.04 14.50
N VAL A 64 11.15 3.90 13.81
CA VAL A 64 11.44 3.77 12.38
C VAL A 64 10.22 3.17 11.69
N ILE A 65 9.74 3.82 10.61
CA ILE A 65 8.53 3.43 9.88
C ILE A 65 8.91 2.98 8.47
N SER A 66 8.52 1.76 8.14
CA SER A 66 8.67 1.16 6.81
C SER A 66 7.40 1.35 5.99
N VAL A 67 7.54 1.97 4.81
CA VAL A 67 6.49 2.08 3.79
C VAL A 67 7.13 1.81 2.43
N CYS A 68 7.22 0.55 2.07
CA CYS A 68 7.87 0.09 0.83
C CYS A 68 6.95 -0.86 0.03
N PRO A 69 7.32 -1.23 -1.21
CA PRO A 69 6.63 -2.27 -1.93
C PRO A 69 6.64 -3.62 -1.19
N PRO A 70 5.59 -4.46 -1.32
CA PRO A 70 5.45 -5.72 -0.58
C PRO A 70 6.68 -6.65 -0.64
N HIS A 71 7.31 -6.75 -1.82
CA HIS A 71 8.48 -7.62 -2.03
C HIS A 71 9.72 -7.20 -1.24
N ALA A 72 9.82 -5.92 -0.84
CA ALA A 72 10.98 -5.39 -0.13
C ALA A 72 10.82 -5.39 1.40
N ALA A 73 9.64 -5.72 1.94
CA ALA A 73 9.35 -5.57 3.37
C ALA A 73 10.28 -6.38 4.27
N GLU A 74 10.49 -7.67 3.96
CA GLU A 74 11.31 -8.58 4.78
C GLU A 74 12.81 -8.24 4.69
N SER A 75 13.32 -7.95 3.49
CA SER A 75 14.73 -7.56 3.32
C SER A 75 15.04 -6.24 4.05
N LEU A 76 14.13 -5.26 3.95
CA LEU A 76 14.33 -3.97 4.62
C LEU A 76 14.30 -4.10 6.15
N ALA A 77 13.43 -4.97 6.68
CA ALA A 77 13.42 -5.29 8.11
C ALA A 77 14.74 -5.90 8.57
N ASN A 78 15.30 -6.83 7.79
CA ASN A 78 16.62 -7.43 8.06
C ASN A 78 17.76 -6.39 7.96
N ASP A 79 17.71 -5.47 7.00
CA ASP A 79 18.69 -4.37 6.87
C ASP A 79 18.67 -3.46 8.11
N VAL A 80 17.48 -3.17 8.66
CA VAL A 80 17.31 -2.39 9.90
C VAL A 80 17.90 -3.13 11.11
N LEU A 81 17.72 -4.45 11.19
CA LEU A 81 18.35 -5.27 12.24
C LEU A 81 19.87 -5.27 12.10
N ALA A 82 20.38 -5.44 10.87
CA ALA A 82 21.82 -5.41 10.60
C ALA A 82 22.45 -4.04 10.92
N ALA A 83 21.67 -2.96 10.85
CA ALA A 83 22.07 -1.62 11.25
C ALA A 83 22.08 -1.42 12.79
N GLY A 84 21.77 -2.43 13.59
CA GLY A 84 21.80 -2.38 15.05
C GLY A 84 20.65 -1.61 15.69
N PHE A 85 19.50 -1.54 15.04
CA PHE A 85 18.33 -0.84 15.58
C PHE A 85 17.77 -1.55 16.83
N THR A 86 17.37 -0.79 17.85
CA THR A 86 16.84 -1.30 19.13
C THR A 86 15.54 -0.63 19.56
N GLY A 87 14.97 0.25 18.72
CA GLY A 87 13.77 1.03 19.03
C GLY A 87 12.46 0.34 18.66
N VAL A 88 11.49 1.13 18.17
CA VAL A 88 10.20 0.67 17.69
C VAL A 88 10.20 0.66 16.16
N TYR A 89 10.12 -0.52 15.56
CA TYR A 89 9.96 -0.70 14.12
C TYR A 89 8.47 -0.82 13.78
N VAL A 90 8.00 0.06 12.91
CA VAL A 90 6.61 0.05 12.40
C VAL A 90 6.63 -0.47 10.97
N ASP A 91 6.06 -1.64 10.73
CA ASP A 91 5.83 -2.13 9.39
C ASP A 91 4.46 -1.65 8.89
N ALA A 92 4.44 -0.67 8.01
CA ALA A 92 3.22 -0.12 7.40
C ALA A 92 3.12 -0.51 5.90
N ASN A 93 3.66 -1.66 5.55
CA ASN A 93 3.65 -2.20 4.20
C ASN A 93 2.33 -2.95 3.91
N ALA A 94 2.00 -3.11 2.63
CA ALA A 94 0.80 -3.84 2.24
C ALA A 94 1.13 -5.33 2.01
N ILE A 95 1.37 -6.07 3.09
CA ILE A 95 1.73 -7.50 3.09
C ILE A 95 0.73 -8.36 3.86
N ALA A 96 0.74 -9.67 3.59
CA ALA A 96 -0.12 -10.62 4.27
C ALA A 96 0.16 -10.66 5.79
N PRO A 97 -0.90 -10.85 6.63
CA PRO A 97 -0.75 -10.85 8.10
C PRO A 97 0.31 -11.82 8.60
N GLN A 98 0.42 -13.02 8.04
CA GLN A 98 1.39 -14.03 8.45
C GLN A 98 2.83 -13.59 8.14
N ARG A 99 3.05 -12.89 7.03
CA ARG A 99 4.36 -12.27 6.74
C ARG A 99 4.70 -11.18 7.76
N THR A 100 3.73 -10.33 8.10
CA THR A 100 3.88 -9.32 9.16
C THR A 100 4.22 -9.96 10.50
N ILE A 101 3.51 -11.04 10.88
CA ILE A 101 3.77 -11.78 12.11
C ILE A 101 5.20 -12.35 12.11
N LYS A 102 5.64 -12.94 11.00
CA LYS A 102 7.00 -13.50 10.86
C LYS A 102 8.07 -12.40 11.00
N ILE A 103 7.90 -11.25 10.34
CA ILE A 103 8.81 -10.10 10.50
C ILE A 103 8.81 -9.64 11.96
N GLY A 104 7.64 -9.52 12.59
CA GLY A 104 7.51 -9.15 14.00
C GLY A 104 8.23 -10.10 14.95
N GLN A 105 8.15 -11.42 14.71
CA GLN A 105 8.88 -12.43 15.47
C GLN A 105 10.39 -12.26 15.32
N THR A 106 10.89 -12.05 14.10
CA THR A 106 12.31 -11.82 13.84
C THR A 106 12.81 -10.55 14.54
N MET A 107 12.04 -9.45 14.47
CA MET A 107 12.34 -8.19 15.17
C MET A 107 12.38 -8.38 16.68
N SER A 108 11.38 -9.05 17.25
CA SER A 108 11.27 -9.29 18.70
C SER A 108 12.37 -10.20 19.22
N ALA A 109 12.77 -11.21 18.46
CA ALA A 109 13.89 -12.09 18.81
C ALA A 109 15.23 -11.32 18.88
N ALA A 110 15.37 -10.24 18.14
CA ALA A 110 16.52 -9.34 18.19
C ALA A 110 16.35 -8.17 19.20
N GLY A 111 15.30 -8.17 20.04
CA GLY A 111 15.04 -7.14 21.05
C GLY A 111 14.43 -5.86 20.51
N VAL A 112 13.98 -5.82 19.25
CA VAL A 112 13.31 -4.67 18.63
C VAL A 112 11.82 -4.77 18.88
N SER A 113 11.21 -3.68 19.38
CA SER A 113 9.75 -3.59 19.51
C SER A 113 9.12 -3.47 18.13
N PHE A 114 8.09 -4.28 17.86
CA PHE A 114 7.41 -4.30 16.56
C PHE A 114 5.98 -3.77 16.64
N VAL A 115 5.58 -2.98 15.65
CA VAL A 115 4.20 -2.50 15.47
C VAL A 115 3.78 -2.79 14.03
N ASP A 116 2.65 -3.47 13.88
CA ASP A 116 1.99 -3.72 12.61
C ASP A 116 1.15 -2.51 12.22
N GLY A 117 1.33 -1.99 11.02
CA GLY A 117 0.67 -0.82 10.48
C GLY A 117 -0.08 -1.12 9.18
N GLY A 118 -1.36 -0.76 9.12
CA GLY A 118 -2.19 -0.87 7.92
C GLY A 118 -2.65 0.51 7.45
N ILE A 119 -2.13 1.01 6.31
CA ILE A 119 -2.55 2.29 5.75
C ILE A 119 -3.74 2.07 4.82
N ILE A 120 -4.87 2.72 5.08
CA ILE A 120 -6.07 2.69 4.25
C ILE A 120 -6.41 4.11 3.81
N GLY A 121 -6.39 4.34 2.50
CA GLY A 121 -6.67 5.64 1.87
C GLY A 121 -5.60 6.04 0.84
N PHE A 122 -5.72 7.27 0.37
CA PHE A 122 -4.74 7.92 -0.50
C PHE A 122 -3.60 8.54 0.33
N PRO A 123 -2.53 9.11 -0.29
CA PRO A 123 -1.58 9.91 0.46
C PRO A 123 -2.28 10.95 1.34
N ALA A 124 -1.88 11.05 2.61
CA ALA A 124 -2.61 11.76 3.67
C ALA A 124 -2.39 13.28 3.57
N TRP A 125 -2.96 13.91 2.53
CA TRP A 125 -2.92 15.37 2.33
C TRP A 125 -4.15 16.11 2.84
N LYS A 126 -5.26 15.39 3.05
CA LYS A 126 -6.53 15.95 3.52
C LYS A 126 -7.03 15.16 4.73
N PRO A 127 -7.52 15.82 5.78
CA PRO A 127 -8.14 15.14 6.91
C PRO A 127 -9.30 14.24 6.47
N GLY A 128 -9.48 13.12 7.17
CA GLY A 128 -10.58 12.17 6.92
C GLY A 128 -10.43 11.27 5.69
N THR A 129 -9.31 11.35 4.96
CA THR A 129 -9.10 10.54 3.74
C THR A 129 -8.23 9.31 3.96
N THR A 130 -7.45 9.28 5.05
CA THR A 130 -6.45 8.24 5.26
C THR A 130 -6.33 7.87 6.73
N CYS A 131 -6.44 6.57 7.00
CA CYS A 131 -6.22 6.01 8.32
C CYS A 131 -4.96 5.15 8.35
N LEU A 132 -4.19 5.27 9.43
CA LEU A 132 -3.12 4.36 9.81
C LEU A 132 -3.63 3.50 10.99
N TYR A 133 -3.97 2.27 10.72
CA TYR A 133 -4.31 1.30 11.75
C TYR A 133 -3.03 0.72 12.33
N LEU A 134 -2.95 0.62 13.66
CA LEU A 134 -1.76 0.15 14.38
C LEU A 134 -2.13 -1.00 15.31
N SER A 135 -1.38 -2.08 15.29
CA SER A 135 -1.48 -3.16 16.26
C SER A 135 -0.11 -3.60 16.78
N GLY A 136 -0.04 -3.97 18.05
CA GLY A 136 1.19 -4.33 18.76
C GLY A 136 1.29 -3.63 20.11
N GLU A 137 2.12 -4.15 21.02
CA GLU A 137 2.32 -3.64 22.39
C GLU A 137 2.71 -2.15 22.41
N ARG A 138 3.48 -1.71 21.41
CA ARG A 138 3.98 -0.32 21.31
C ARG A 138 3.14 0.58 20.41
N ALA A 139 1.95 0.14 19.94
CA ALA A 139 1.07 0.96 19.11
C ALA A 139 0.70 2.31 19.78
N ALA A 140 0.47 2.30 21.10
CA ALA A 140 0.19 3.50 21.89
C ALA A 140 1.37 4.49 21.95
N THR A 141 2.61 4.06 21.70
CA THR A 141 3.79 4.94 21.60
C THR A 141 3.86 5.61 20.22
N VAL A 142 3.34 4.96 19.17
CA VAL A 142 3.40 5.44 17.78
C VAL A 142 2.24 6.38 17.45
N ALA A 143 1.01 6.06 17.87
CA ALA A 143 -0.18 6.81 17.51
C ALA A 143 -0.09 8.33 17.80
N PRO A 144 0.46 8.81 18.96
CA PRO A 144 0.58 10.24 19.23
C PRO A 144 1.44 11.01 18.22
N CYS A 145 2.32 10.33 17.47
CA CYS A 145 3.12 10.94 16.43
C CYS A 145 2.29 11.47 15.25
N PHE A 146 0.98 11.17 15.23
CA PHE A 146 0.03 11.57 14.18
C PHE A 146 -1.20 12.31 14.73
N SER A 147 -1.12 12.87 15.94
CA SER A 147 -2.26 13.46 16.64
C SER A 147 -2.80 14.77 16.04
N ALA A 148 -2.02 15.46 15.20
CA ALA A 148 -2.37 16.76 14.62
C ALA A 148 -2.20 16.85 13.10
N GLY A 149 -1.96 15.75 12.43
CA GLY A 149 -1.84 15.69 10.96
C GLY A 149 -3.12 15.25 10.26
N PRO A 150 -3.14 15.23 8.92
CA PRO A 150 -4.27 14.71 8.16
C PRO A 150 -4.38 13.17 8.19
N LEU A 151 -3.36 12.46 8.70
CA LEU A 151 -3.37 11.02 8.90
C LEU A 151 -4.04 10.68 10.24
N ASP A 152 -5.13 9.91 10.19
CA ASP A 152 -5.84 9.45 11.39
C ASP A 152 -5.25 8.12 11.87
N ALA A 153 -4.58 8.12 13.03
CA ALA A 153 -3.97 6.92 13.61
C ALA A 153 -4.93 6.23 14.59
N LYS A 154 -5.20 4.93 14.36
CA LYS A 154 -6.15 4.12 15.14
C LYS A 154 -5.49 2.87 15.69
N ILE A 155 -5.56 2.67 17.01
CA ILE A 155 -5.04 1.48 17.68
C ILE A 155 -6.06 0.35 17.63
N MET A 156 -5.64 -0.83 17.17
CA MET A 156 -6.47 -2.03 17.04
C MET A 156 -6.19 -3.11 18.12
N GLY A 157 -5.41 -2.76 19.14
CA GLY A 157 -4.98 -3.69 20.18
C GLY A 157 -3.55 -4.18 20.00
N THR A 158 -3.16 -5.24 20.73
CA THR A 158 -1.77 -5.70 20.84
C THR A 158 -1.41 -6.82 19.88
N ALA A 159 -2.38 -7.49 19.27
CA ALA A 159 -2.14 -8.63 18.39
C ALA A 159 -1.55 -8.18 17.04
N ILE A 160 -0.29 -8.57 16.78
CA ILE A 160 0.39 -8.36 15.50
C ILE A 160 -0.35 -9.11 14.37
N GLY A 161 -0.43 -8.51 13.19
CA GLY A 161 -1.15 -9.02 12.03
C GLY A 161 -2.58 -8.49 11.91
N LYS A 162 -3.13 -7.84 12.95
CA LYS A 162 -4.51 -7.35 12.93
C LYS A 162 -4.71 -6.14 12.01
N ALA A 163 -3.75 -5.21 12.00
CA ALA A 163 -3.79 -4.04 11.12
C ALA A 163 -3.57 -4.45 9.65
N SER A 164 -2.62 -5.34 9.40
CA SER A 164 -2.39 -5.94 8.07
C SER A 164 -3.61 -6.73 7.58
N ALA A 165 -4.27 -7.52 8.44
CA ALA A 165 -5.49 -8.26 8.08
C ALA A 165 -6.61 -7.32 7.62
N LEU A 166 -6.88 -6.26 8.37
CA LEU A 166 -7.85 -5.24 7.97
C LEU A 166 -7.48 -4.61 6.63
N LYS A 167 -6.20 -4.26 6.44
CA LYS A 167 -5.71 -3.69 5.18
C LYS A 167 -5.92 -4.64 4.01
N MET A 168 -5.62 -5.92 4.16
CA MET A 168 -5.79 -6.91 3.09
C MET A 168 -7.27 -7.12 2.74
N CYS A 169 -8.15 -7.28 3.72
CA CYS A 169 -9.60 -7.40 3.48
C CYS A 169 -10.17 -6.15 2.80
N TYR A 170 -9.78 -4.96 3.24
CA TYR A 170 -10.21 -3.71 2.59
C TYR A 170 -9.71 -3.60 1.14
N ALA A 171 -8.46 -3.95 0.89
CA ALA A 171 -7.86 -3.92 -0.44
C ALA A 171 -8.47 -4.99 -1.36
N ALA A 172 -8.84 -6.15 -0.84
CA ALA A 172 -9.59 -7.18 -1.57
C ALA A 172 -10.89 -6.61 -2.15
N ASN A 173 -11.67 -5.89 -1.33
CA ASN A 173 -12.88 -5.24 -1.82
C ASN A 173 -12.58 -4.15 -2.86
N THR A 174 -11.68 -3.22 -2.57
CA THR A 174 -11.49 -2.05 -3.45
C THR A 174 -10.79 -2.39 -4.76
N LYS A 175 -9.71 -3.19 -4.72
CA LYS A 175 -8.91 -3.56 -5.90
C LYS A 175 -9.42 -4.83 -6.57
N GLY A 176 -9.81 -5.83 -5.78
CA GLY A 176 -10.37 -7.07 -6.31
C GLY A 176 -11.65 -6.81 -7.12
N THR A 177 -12.54 -5.94 -6.63
CA THR A 177 -13.77 -5.57 -7.37
C THR A 177 -13.44 -4.86 -8.68
N VAL A 178 -12.44 -3.95 -8.70
CA VAL A 178 -12.05 -3.28 -9.95
C VAL A 178 -11.49 -4.27 -10.97
N ALA A 179 -10.65 -5.22 -10.53
CA ALA A 179 -10.13 -6.26 -11.41
C ALA A 179 -11.25 -7.16 -11.96
N LEU A 180 -12.23 -7.54 -11.11
CA LEU A 180 -13.40 -8.31 -11.53
C LEU A 180 -14.22 -7.56 -12.58
N LEU A 181 -14.53 -6.29 -12.34
CA LEU A 181 -15.29 -5.46 -13.28
C LEU A 181 -14.56 -5.30 -14.62
N ALA A 182 -13.24 -5.11 -14.58
CA ALA A 182 -12.41 -5.04 -15.78
C ALA A 182 -12.43 -6.38 -16.56
N ALA A 183 -12.36 -7.52 -15.87
CA ALA A 183 -12.46 -8.84 -16.48
C ALA A 183 -13.85 -9.08 -17.09
N ILE A 184 -14.92 -8.68 -16.41
CA ILE A 184 -16.29 -8.77 -16.92
C ILE A 184 -16.43 -7.99 -18.23
N LEU A 185 -15.99 -6.73 -18.27
CA LEU A 185 -16.09 -5.91 -19.47
C LEU A 185 -15.22 -6.44 -20.60
N ALA A 186 -14.00 -6.91 -20.32
CA ALA A 186 -13.14 -7.52 -21.32
C ALA A 186 -13.76 -8.80 -21.92
N THR A 187 -14.42 -9.61 -21.11
CA THR A 187 -15.14 -10.80 -21.56
C THR A 187 -16.37 -10.43 -22.40
N ALA A 188 -17.16 -9.45 -21.94
CA ALA A 188 -18.34 -8.98 -22.67
C ALA A 188 -17.96 -8.38 -24.04
N GLU A 189 -16.84 -7.66 -24.12
CA GLU A 189 -16.24 -7.14 -25.37
C GLU A 189 -15.90 -8.30 -26.33
N THR A 190 -15.20 -9.31 -25.83
CA THR A 190 -14.79 -10.48 -26.63
C THR A 190 -16.00 -11.25 -27.16
N LEU A 191 -17.08 -11.31 -26.38
CA LEU A 191 -18.34 -12.01 -26.74
C LEU A 191 -19.31 -11.14 -27.53
N GLY A 192 -19.00 -9.85 -27.77
CA GLY A 192 -19.84 -8.92 -28.53
C GLY A 192 -21.15 -8.52 -27.82
N VAL A 193 -21.15 -8.54 -26.46
CA VAL A 193 -22.36 -8.24 -25.64
C VAL A 193 -22.13 -7.08 -24.66
N ARG A 194 -21.12 -6.24 -24.90
CA ARG A 194 -20.79 -5.12 -24.00
C ARG A 194 -21.91 -4.08 -23.92
N GLU A 195 -22.52 -3.75 -25.05
CA GLU A 195 -23.60 -2.75 -25.12
C GLU A 195 -24.85 -3.24 -24.36
N GLU A 196 -25.23 -4.50 -24.54
CA GLU A 196 -26.35 -5.12 -23.83
C GLU A 196 -26.08 -5.19 -22.31
N LEU A 197 -24.86 -5.52 -21.91
CA LEU A 197 -24.47 -5.50 -20.52
C LEU A 197 -24.57 -4.10 -19.91
N PHE A 198 -24.12 -3.09 -20.61
CA PHE A 198 -24.28 -1.70 -20.17
C PHE A 198 -25.74 -1.26 -20.11
N ALA A 199 -26.56 -1.66 -21.07
CA ALA A 199 -27.99 -1.38 -21.05
C ALA A 199 -28.68 -2.03 -19.83
N GLN A 200 -28.33 -3.27 -19.52
CA GLN A 200 -28.87 -3.96 -18.35
C GLN A 200 -28.40 -3.30 -17.04
N TRP A 201 -27.11 -3.00 -16.90
CA TRP A 201 -26.61 -2.28 -15.74
C TRP A 201 -27.27 -0.93 -15.53
N LYS A 202 -27.50 -0.19 -16.61
CA LYS A 202 -28.18 1.11 -16.57
C LYS A 202 -29.66 0.98 -16.18
N HIS A 203 -30.29 -0.14 -16.52
CA HIS A 203 -31.65 -0.45 -16.10
C HIS A 203 -31.71 -0.68 -14.58
N ASP A 204 -30.74 -1.44 -14.03
CA ASP A 204 -30.69 -1.79 -12.61
C ASP A 204 -30.25 -0.60 -11.73
N ASP A 205 -29.20 0.11 -12.16
CA ASP A 205 -28.65 1.33 -11.55
C ASP A 205 -28.15 2.27 -12.66
N PRO A 206 -28.85 3.39 -12.91
CA PRO A 206 -28.49 4.34 -13.97
C PRO A 206 -27.06 4.88 -13.90
N ALA A 207 -26.44 4.91 -12.70
CA ALA A 207 -25.10 5.42 -12.49
C ALA A 207 -23.99 4.37 -12.62
N LEU A 208 -24.35 3.08 -12.56
CA LEU A 208 -23.40 1.98 -12.49
C LEU A 208 -22.43 1.90 -13.68
N PRO A 209 -22.85 2.02 -14.95
CA PRO A 209 -21.93 1.96 -16.10
C PRO A 209 -20.81 3.00 -16.01
N GLU A 210 -21.16 4.26 -15.71
CA GLU A 210 -20.20 5.35 -15.61
C GLU A 210 -19.27 5.16 -14.42
N GLN A 211 -19.80 4.75 -13.27
CA GLN A 211 -19.01 4.46 -12.06
C GLN A 211 -17.98 3.36 -12.30
N VAL A 212 -18.38 2.27 -12.98
CA VAL A 212 -17.50 1.15 -13.33
C VAL A 212 -16.38 1.61 -14.25
N GLN A 213 -16.69 2.33 -15.33
CA GLN A 213 -15.69 2.86 -16.25
C GLN A 213 -14.69 3.76 -15.53
N LYS A 214 -15.17 4.72 -14.74
CA LYS A 214 -14.35 5.67 -13.99
C LYS A 214 -13.44 4.95 -12.99
N ARG A 215 -13.96 3.93 -12.29
CA ARG A 215 -13.17 3.13 -11.34
C ARG A 215 -12.05 2.35 -12.03
N ILE A 216 -12.32 1.73 -13.17
CA ILE A 216 -11.32 0.98 -13.95
C ILE A 216 -10.25 1.95 -14.45
N GLN A 217 -10.60 3.04 -15.13
CA GLN A 217 -9.67 4.02 -15.68
C GLN A 217 -8.78 4.65 -14.62
N SER A 218 -9.35 5.08 -13.49
CA SER A 218 -8.60 5.72 -12.40
C SER A 218 -7.57 4.81 -11.70
N ASN A 219 -7.74 3.49 -11.81
CA ASN A 219 -6.83 2.51 -11.23
C ASN A 219 -5.76 2.02 -12.20
N THR A 220 -5.95 2.19 -13.51
CA THR A 220 -5.11 1.57 -14.54
C THR A 220 -3.67 2.09 -14.50
N SER A 221 -3.42 3.37 -14.32
CA SER A 221 -2.07 3.94 -14.22
C SER A 221 -1.25 3.40 -13.02
N LYS A 222 -1.93 2.87 -12.01
CA LYS A 222 -1.34 2.28 -10.80
C LYS A 222 -1.37 0.75 -10.80
N ALA A 223 -1.87 0.13 -11.85
CA ALA A 223 -2.05 -1.33 -11.98
C ALA A 223 -0.77 -2.11 -11.63
N TRP A 224 0.38 -1.63 -12.08
CA TRP A 224 1.67 -2.25 -11.81
C TRP A 224 2.00 -2.41 -10.31
N ARG A 225 1.50 -1.53 -9.44
CA ARG A 225 1.64 -1.64 -7.98
C ARG A 225 0.70 -2.70 -7.41
N PHE A 226 -0.48 -2.82 -8.01
CA PHE A 226 -1.53 -3.69 -7.49
C PHE A 226 -1.26 -5.17 -7.73
N VAL A 227 -0.36 -5.54 -8.65
CA VAL A 227 0.04 -6.94 -8.87
C VAL A 227 0.51 -7.55 -7.55
N GLY A 228 1.55 -7.01 -6.93
CA GLY A 228 2.08 -7.53 -5.67
C GLY A 228 1.08 -7.44 -4.51
N GLU A 229 0.25 -6.38 -4.46
CA GLU A 229 -0.79 -6.29 -3.44
C GLU A 229 -1.86 -7.38 -3.60
N MET A 230 -2.28 -7.72 -4.82
CA MET A 230 -3.22 -8.81 -5.06
C MET A 230 -2.64 -10.19 -4.74
N GLU A 231 -1.34 -10.39 -4.95
CA GLU A 231 -0.63 -11.60 -4.53
C GLU A 231 -0.61 -11.74 -2.99
N GLU A 232 -0.38 -10.65 -2.25
CA GLU A 232 -0.46 -10.64 -0.79
C GLU A 232 -1.90 -10.88 -0.29
N ILE A 233 -2.92 -10.36 -0.98
CA ILE A 233 -4.32 -10.61 -0.67
C ILE A 233 -4.65 -12.09 -0.95
N SER A 234 -4.23 -12.66 -2.08
CA SER A 234 -4.40 -14.07 -2.40
C SER A 234 -3.83 -14.96 -1.29
N ARG A 235 -2.60 -14.67 -0.86
CA ARG A 235 -1.97 -15.36 0.27
C ARG A 235 -2.78 -15.22 1.56
N THR A 236 -3.24 -14.01 1.88
CA THR A 236 -4.05 -13.74 3.08
C THR A 236 -5.31 -14.59 3.11
N PHE A 237 -6.01 -14.70 1.98
CA PHE A 237 -7.23 -15.51 1.89
C PHE A 237 -6.92 -17.00 2.04
N SER A 238 -5.91 -17.51 1.34
CA SER A 238 -5.48 -18.92 1.44
C SER A 238 -5.07 -19.29 2.87
N GLU A 239 -4.30 -18.45 3.54
CA GLU A 239 -3.86 -18.67 4.91
C GLU A 239 -5.00 -18.57 5.93
N ALA A 240 -6.08 -17.85 5.59
CA ALA A 240 -7.32 -17.79 6.36
C ALA A 240 -8.32 -18.93 6.03
N GLY A 241 -7.96 -19.88 5.15
CA GLY A 241 -8.82 -20.99 4.74
C GLY A 241 -9.89 -20.63 3.70
N SER A 242 -9.78 -19.46 3.05
CA SER A 242 -10.67 -19.03 1.97
C SER A 242 -9.97 -19.16 0.61
N PRO A 243 -10.71 -19.34 -0.52
CA PRO A 243 -10.12 -19.43 -1.86
C PRO A 243 -9.32 -18.17 -2.22
N GLY A 244 -7.99 -18.30 -2.30
CA GLY A 244 -7.08 -17.20 -2.68
C GLY A 244 -6.99 -16.99 -4.20
N GLU A 245 -7.39 -17.98 -4.98
CA GLU A 245 -7.27 -18.04 -6.45
C GLU A 245 -8.01 -16.90 -7.14
N PHE A 246 -9.13 -16.43 -6.58
CA PHE A 246 -9.84 -15.25 -7.06
C PHE A 246 -8.93 -14.02 -7.12
N HIS A 247 -8.12 -13.81 -6.08
CA HIS A 247 -7.22 -12.67 -6.00
C HIS A 247 -5.93 -12.90 -6.80
N ALA A 248 -5.49 -14.14 -6.98
CA ALA A 248 -4.41 -14.48 -7.91
C ALA A 248 -4.83 -14.18 -9.36
N ALA A 249 -6.07 -14.50 -9.75
CA ALA A 249 -6.63 -14.11 -11.05
C ALA A 249 -6.68 -12.58 -11.20
N ALA A 250 -7.08 -11.85 -10.15
CA ALA A 250 -7.06 -10.38 -10.15
C ALA A 250 -5.64 -9.80 -10.33
N ALA A 251 -4.61 -10.44 -9.75
CA ALA A 251 -3.21 -10.06 -9.98
C ALA A 251 -2.84 -10.19 -11.47
N ASN A 252 -3.31 -11.23 -12.17
CA ASN A 252 -3.10 -11.40 -13.60
C ASN A 252 -3.78 -10.31 -14.43
N ILE A 253 -4.98 -9.84 -14.06
CA ILE A 253 -5.63 -8.69 -14.69
C ILE A 253 -4.74 -7.44 -14.55
N TYR A 254 -4.27 -7.12 -13.36
CA TYR A 254 -3.39 -5.97 -13.13
C TYR A 254 -2.04 -6.10 -13.83
N LYS A 255 -1.49 -7.31 -13.97
CA LYS A 255 -0.26 -7.56 -14.73
C LYS A 255 -0.39 -7.17 -16.20
N ARG A 256 -1.52 -7.50 -16.84
CA ARG A 256 -1.81 -7.08 -18.23
C ARG A 256 -1.94 -5.56 -18.35
N LEU A 257 -2.51 -4.88 -17.33
CA LEU A 257 -2.68 -3.44 -17.29
C LEU A 257 -1.40 -2.68 -16.88
N ALA A 258 -0.35 -3.37 -16.43
CA ALA A 258 0.90 -2.74 -15.99
C ALA A 258 1.63 -1.97 -17.09
N GLN A 259 1.35 -2.25 -18.37
CA GLN A 259 1.88 -1.51 -19.52
C GLN A 259 1.48 -0.02 -19.52
N PHE A 260 0.38 0.35 -18.87
CA PHE A 260 -0.07 1.75 -18.75
C PHE A 260 0.64 2.53 -17.64
N LYS A 261 1.69 1.95 -17.05
CA LYS A 261 2.56 2.68 -16.12
C LYS A 261 3.15 3.90 -16.83
N ASP A 262 3.13 5.03 -16.13
CA ASP A 262 3.71 6.30 -16.61
C ASP A 262 3.06 6.86 -17.89
N SER A 263 1.86 6.38 -18.26
CA SER A 263 1.07 6.97 -19.35
C SER A 263 0.78 8.44 -19.07
N ARG A 264 1.09 9.32 -20.02
CA ARG A 264 0.88 10.77 -19.90
C ARG A 264 -0.60 11.15 -19.83
N THR A 265 -1.44 10.40 -20.53
CA THR A 265 -2.90 10.53 -20.52
C THR A 265 -3.52 9.26 -19.94
N PRO A 266 -4.60 9.38 -19.14
CA PRO A 266 -5.34 8.20 -18.70
C PRO A 266 -5.82 7.40 -19.92
N PRO A 267 -5.65 6.07 -19.96
CA PRO A 267 -6.12 5.24 -21.05
C PRO A 267 -7.65 5.27 -21.15
N THR A 268 -8.16 5.19 -22.36
CA THR A 268 -9.60 5.00 -22.62
C THR A 268 -10.04 3.60 -22.19
N LEU A 269 -11.35 3.41 -22.03
CA LEU A 269 -11.89 2.08 -21.72
C LEU A 269 -11.52 1.07 -22.82
N ASP A 270 -11.63 1.46 -24.09
CA ASP A 270 -11.33 0.56 -25.22
C ASP A 270 -9.86 0.14 -25.24
N GLU A 271 -8.91 1.04 -24.97
CA GLU A 271 -7.49 0.69 -24.82
C GLU A 271 -7.25 -0.30 -23.67
N ILE A 272 -7.96 -0.12 -22.54
CA ILE A 272 -7.88 -1.02 -21.39
C ILE A 272 -8.42 -2.41 -21.76
N LEU A 273 -9.59 -2.47 -22.39
CA LEU A 273 -10.20 -3.75 -22.80
C LEU A 273 -9.35 -4.45 -23.85
N ALA A 274 -8.80 -3.73 -24.83
CA ALA A 274 -7.86 -4.29 -25.81
C ALA A 274 -6.62 -4.91 -25.13
N ALA A 275 -6.05 -4.25 -24.11
CA ALA A 275 -4.91 -4.80 -23.37
C ALA A 275 -5.26 -6.06 -22.58
N LEU A 276 -6.50 -6.21 -22.12
CA LEU A 276 -6.96 -7.38 -21.39
C LEU A 276 -7.31 -8.55 -22.32
N THR A 277 -7.74 -8.29 -23.57
CA THR A 277 -8.12 -9.30 -24.56
C THR A 277 -6.95 -9.75 -25.43
N GLN A 278 -5.88 -8.95 -25.57
CA GLN A 278 -4.66 -9.34 -26.27
C GLN A 278 -4.03 -10.58 -25.61
N GLY A 279 -4.08 -11.71 -26.29
CA GLY A 279 -3.60 -13.03 -25.83
C GLY A 279 -4.70 -14.09 -25.68
N ALA A 280 -5.96 -13.76 -25.89
CA ALA A 280 -7.08 -14.73 -25.92
C ALA A 280 -7.28 -15.38 -27.28
N VAL A 281 -6.57 -14.94 -28.34
CA VAL A 281 -6.73 -15.43 -29.73
C VAL A 281 -5.56 -16.34 -30.11
N ALA A 282 -5.23 -17.32 -29.28
CA ALA A 282 -4.34 -18.42 -29.66
C ALA A 282 -4.68 -19.67 -28.83
N ARG A 283 -5.89 -20.19 -29.02
CA ARG A 283 -6.21 -21.61 -28.73
C ARG A 283 -7.26 -22.10 -29.71
#